data_d2c2d83045c5995bc6cd91fc375040a4
#
_entry.id   d2c2d83045c5995bc6cd91fc375040a4
#
_cell.length_a   1.000
_cell.length_b   1.000
_cell.length_c   1.000
_cell.angle_alpha   90.00
_cell.angle_beta   90.00
_cell.angle_gamma   90.00
#
_symmetry.space_group_name_H-M   'P 1'
#
loop_
_entity.id
_entity.type
_entity.pdbx_description
1 polymer ?
#
loop_
_entity_poly.entity_id
_entity_poly.type
_entity_poly.pdbx_seq_one_letter_code
_entity_poly.pdbx_strand_id
1 'polypeptide(L)'
;KVSKQFFKFTSELRGYERKAETVESIQQSLREALLDSVRHHLVSDVPVGVFLSAGLDSTTITALAVEAGESELRTITLGFNEYQDTSDYEVPMAELVAKHYETSHKTCQVTRQDFLAEIDHVLEAMDQPSIDGVNSYFMAKVAHESGLKVALSGLGGDELFGGYSGFQDIPRLIQTLKIFKRLPEVGKTF
;
A
#
# COMPACT_ATOMS: atom_id res chain seq x y z
N LYS A 1 8.19 -0.46 -35.71
CA LYS A 1 8.65 -0.05 -34.36
C LYS A 1 9.40 -1.22 -33.77
N VAL A 2 10.66 -1.03 -33.40
CA VAL A 2 11.45 -2.03 -32.66
C VAL A 2 11.20 -1.79 -31.19
N SER A 3 10.52 -2.72 -30.50
CA SER A 3 10.39 -2.68 -29.04
C SER A 3 11.66 -3.30 -28.42
N LYS A 4 12.34 -2.55 -27.56
CA LYS A 4 13.48 -3.04 -26.81
C LYS A 4 13.03 -3.34 -25.38
N GLN A 5 13.16 -4.59 -24.94
CA GLN A 5 12.87 -4.94 -23.56
C GLN A 5 13.99 -4.34 -22.68
N PHE A 6 13.60 -3.44 -21.78
CA PHE A 6 14.54 -2.75 -20.90
C PHE A 6 14.81 -3.55 -19.62
N PHE A 7 13.78 -4.19 -19.07
CA PHE A 7 13.85 -4.97 -17.83
C PHE A 7 12.97 -6.21 -17.90
N LYS A 8 13.38 -7.29 -17.30
CA LYS A 8 12.61 -8.52 -17.19
C LYS A 8 12.66 -9.06 -15.75
N PHE A 9 11.62 -8.79 -14.99
CA PHE A 9 11.48 -9.17 -13.59
C PHE A 9 11.74 -10.66 -13.32
N THR A 10 11.21 -11.53 -14.20
CA THR A 10 11.39 -12.98 -14.06
C THR A 10 12.85 -13.45 -14.22
N SER A 11 13.71 -12.71 -14.93
CA SER A 11 15.13 -13.06 -15.04
C SER A 11 15.89 -12.70 -13.76
N GLU A 12 15.54 -11.58 -13.15
CA GLU A 12 16.11 -11.18 -11.85
C GLU A 12 15.78 -12.19 -10.76
N LEU A 13 14.50 -12.59 -10.65
CA LEU A 13 14.07 -13.59 -9.68
C LEU A 13 14.74 -14.97 -9.87
N ARG A 14 15.04 -15.36 -11.13
CA ARG A 14 15.72 -16.64 -11.42
C ARG A 14 17.21 -16.60 -11.17
N GLY A 15 17.84 -15.42 -11.29
CA GLY A 15 19.27 -15.22 -11.05
C GLY A 15 19.65 -15.10 -9.57
N TYR A 16 18.65 -15.04 -8.68
CA TYR A 16 18.90 -14.88 -7.25
C TYR A 16 19.30 -16.24 -6.64
N GLU A 17 20.59 -16.55 -6.63
CA GLU A 17 21.13 -17.61 -5.80
C GLU A 17 21.00 -17.19 -4.33
N ARG A 18 20.30 -17.98 -3.51
CA ARG A 18 20.21 -17.77 -2.06
C ARG A 18 21.62 -17.89 -1.46
N LYS A 19 22.31 -16.77 -1.35
CA LYS A 19 23.45 -16.69 -0.44
C LYS A 19 22.92 -16.89 0.98
N ALA A 20 23.66 -17.62 1.81
CA ALA A 20 23.34 -17.74 3.23
C ALA A 20 23.58 -16.37 3.89
N GLU A 21 22.53 -15.54 3.90
CA GLU A 21 22.54 -14.24 4.53
C GLU A 21 21.93 -14.34 5.91
N THR A 22 22.43 -13.53 6.86
CA THR A 22 21.80 -13.43 8.17
C THR A 22 20.53 -12.58 8.06
N VAL A 23 19.61 -12.77 9.02
CA VAL A 23 18.37 -11.97 9.07
C VAL A 23 18.69 -10.48 9.12
N GLU A 24 19.72 -10.10 9.90
CA GLU A 24 20.17 -8.72 10.05
C GLU A 24 20.67 -8.14 8.72
N SER A 25 21.43 -8.92 7.94
CA SER A 25 21.91 -8.51 6.62
C SER A 25 20.75 -8.29 5.64
N ILE A 26 19.76 -9.18 5.66
CA ILE A 26 18.56 -9.06 4.81
C ILE A 26 17.75 -7.81 5.20
N GLN A 27 17.55 -7.58 6.51
CA GLN A 27 16.82 -6.40 7.00
C GLN A 27 17.53 -5.11 6.61
N GLN A 28 18.85 -5.07 6.74
CA GLN A 28 19.63 -3.89 6.35
C GLN A 28 19.54 -3.62 4.85
N SER A 29 19.73 -4.64 4.02
CA SER A 29 19.63 -4.52 2.57
C SER A 29 18.23 -4.09 2.12
N LEU A 30 17.19 -4.63 2.75
CA LEU A 30 15.80 -4.23 2.49
C LEU A 30 15.57 -2.77 2.86
N ARG A 31 16.01 -2.35 4.04
CA ARG A 31 15.87 -0.97 4.50
C ARG A 31 16.58 0.01 3.56
N GLU A 32 17.79 -0.30 3.14
CA GLU A 32 18.56 0.51 2.18
C GLU A 32 17.85 0.63 0.83
N ALA A 33 17.33 -0.48 0.30
CA ALA A 33 16.58 -0.49 -0.96
C ALA A 33 15.27 0.33 -0.87
N LEU A 34 14.54 0.22 0.24
CA LEU A 34 13.32 1.00 0.46
C LEU A 34 13.62 2.49 0.61
N LEU A 35 14.66 2.84 1.37
CA LEU A 35 15.08 4.24 1.54
C LEU A 35 15.54 4.85 0.21
N ASP A 36 16.30 4.12 -0.59
CA ASP A 36 16.71 4.53 -1.92
C ASP A 36 15.50 4.76 -2.83
N SER A 37 14.55 3.83 -2.83
CA SER A 37 13.30 3.95 -3.57
C SER A 37 12.52 5.21 -3.15
N VAL A 38 12.33 5.43 -1.85
CA VAL A 38 11.60 6.60 -1.34
C VAL A 38 12.32 7.89 -1.75
N ARG A 39 13.65 7.97 -1.61
CA ARG A 39 14.43 9.14 -2.05
C ARG A 39 14.18 9.48 -3.52
N HIS A 40 14.14 8.48 -4.39
CA HIS A 40 13.88 8.72 -5.81
C HIS A 40 12.44 9.18 -6.08
N HIS A 41 11.47 8.70 -5.31
CA HIS A 41 10.07 9.14 -5.43
C HIS A 41 9.79 10.53 -4.86
N LEU A 42 10.64 11.02 -3.96
CA LEU A 42 10.56 12.38 -3.43
C LEU A 42 11.15 13.43 -4.40
N VAL A 43 11.87 13.02 -5.43
CA VAL A 43 12.39 13.94 -6.45
C VAL A 43 11.24 14.49 -7.28
N SER A 44 10.84 15.73 -7.01
CA SER A 44 9.68 16.36 -7.64
C SER A 44 9.85 17.89 -7.68
N ASP A 45 9.27 18.52 -8.71
CA ASP A 45 9.19 19.99 -8.82
C ASP A 45 8.02 20.59 -7.99
N VAL A 46 7.25 19.73 -7.32
CA VAL A 46 6.09 20.10 -6.50
C VAL A 46 6.16 19.39 -5.15
N PRO A 47 5.51 19.92 -4.10
CA PRO A 47 5.44 19.24 -2.82
C PRO A 47 4.85 17.82 -2.96
N VAL A 48 5.54 16.84 -2.39
CA VAL A 48 5.10 15.45 -2.33
C VAL A 48 4.46 15.18 -0.96
N GLY A 49 3.31 14.56 -0.96
CA GLY A 49 2.66 14.09 0.26
C GLY A 49 2.72 12.57 0.41
N VAL A 50 2.23 12.08 1.53
CA VAL A 50 2.05 10.65 1.79
C VAL A 50 0.62 10.40 2.24
N PHE A 51 -0.03 9.41 1.65
CA PHE A 51 -1.27 8.87 2.18
C PHE A 51 -0.94 7.97 3.37
N LEU A 52 -1.33 8.44 4.56
CA LEU A 52 -1.03 7.78 5.82
C LEU A 52 -2.29 7.08 6.35
N SER A 53 -2.28 5.77 6.37
CA SER A 53 -3.15 4.94 7.17
C SER A 53 -2.37 4.48 8.42
N ALA A 54 -2.98 3.74 9.29
CA ALA A 54 -2.24 3.12 10.40
C ALA A 54 -1.52 1.82 9.97
N GLY A 55 -1.60 1.47 8.68
CA GLY A 55 -0.97 0.28 8.12
C GLY A 55 0.56 0.35 8.11
N LEU A 56 1.19 -0.82 8.15
CA LEU A 56 2.65 -0.96 8.18
C LEU A 56 3.33 -0.27 6.99
N ASP A 57 2.76 -0.42 5.80
CA ASP A 57 3.35 0.09 4.56
C ASP A 57 3.37 1.62 4.52
N SER A 58 2.23 2.26 4.78
CA SER A 58 2.13 3.72 4.79
C SER A 58 2.97 4.35 5.90
N THR A 59 3.02 3.71 7.07
CA THR A 59 3.87 4.13 8.19
C THR A 59 5.35 4.02 7.82
N THR A 60 5.75 2.93 7.16
CA THR A 60 7.14 2.74 6.70
C THR A 60 7.54 3.80 5.68
N ILE A 61 6.67 4.10 4.69
CA ILE A 61 6.94 5.16 3.71
C ILE A 61 7.08 6.51 4.40
N THR A 62 6.19 6.83 5.36
CA THR A 62 6.26 8.08 6.13
C THR A 62 7.59 8.19 6.89
N ALA A 63 7.99 7.14 7.60
CA ALA A 63 9.25 7.09 8.33
C ALA A 63 10.47 7.30 7.42
N LEU A 64 10.49 6.60 6.28
CA LEU A 64 11.59 6.68 5.32
C LEU A 64 11.63 8.05 4.60
N ALA A 65 10.48 8.69 4.36
CA ALA A 65 10.42 10.02 3.76
C ALA A 65 11.01 11.07 4.70
N VAL A 66 10.67 11.01 5.99
CA VAL A 66 11.29 11.88 7.01
C VAL A 66 12.80 11.61 7.11
N GLU A 67 13.22 10.35 7.14
CA GLU A 67 14.63 9.98 7.16
C GLU A 67 15.39 10.43 5.91
N ALA A 68 14.72 10.46 4.76
CA ALA A 68 15.29 10.96 3.50
C ALA A 68 15.56 12.48 3.52
N GLY A 69 15.10 13.18 4.57
CA GLY A 69 15.33 14.60 4.79
C GLY A 69 14.15 15.51 4.39
N GLU A 70 12.96 14.95 4.15
CA GLU A 70 11.77 15.75 3.89
C GLU A 70 11.26 16.36 5.20
N SER A 71 11.68 17.61 5.45
CA SER A 71 11.43 18.31 6.72
C SER A 71 10.01 18.85 6.88
N GLU A 72 9.29 19.03 5.78
CA GLU A 72 7.91 19.54 5.74
C GLU A 72 6.96 18.51 5.11
N LEU A 73 7.19 17.23 5.42
CA LEU A 73 6.38 16.15 4.86
C LEU A 73 4.91 16.34 5.18
N ARG A 74 4.09 16.39 4.13
CA ARG A 74 2.63 16.45 4.26
C ARG A 74 2.07 15.04 4.27
N THR A 75 1.21 14.74 5.25
CA THR A 75 0.51 13.47 5.32
C THR A 75 -0.98 13.68 5.34
N ILE A 76 -1.72 12.80 4.68
CA ILE A 76 -3.18 12.84 4.60
C ILE A 76 -3.74 11.51 5.02
N THR A 77 -4.74 11.55 5.91
CA THR A 77 -5.55 10.39 6.29
C THR A 77 -6.99 10.63 5.90
N LEU A 78 -7.61 9.63 5.30
CA LEU A 78 -9.03 9.59 5.00
C LEU A 78 -9.73 8.76 6.07
N GLY A 79 -10.76 9.33 6.70
CA GLY A 79 -11.64 8.63 7.61
C GLY A 79 -13.07 8.65 7.09
N PHE A 80 -13.81 7.58 7.33
CA PHE A 80 -15.24 7.52 7.07
C PHE A 80 -15.98 7.50 8.40
N ASN A 81 -16.97 8.38 8.54
CA ASN A 81 -17.70 8.53 9.81
C ASN A 81 -18.38 7.23 10.27
N GLU A 82 -18.77 6.38 9.31
CA GLU A 82 -19.40 5.09 9.57
C GLU A 82 -18.52 4.11 10.34
N TYR A 83 -17.19 4.32 10.30
CA TYR A 83 -16.22 3.45 10.98
C TYR A 83 -15.75 3.98 12.34
N GLN A 84 -16.15 5.21 12.76
CA GLN A 84 -15.59 5.89 13.94
C GLN A 84 -15.65 5.05 15.23
N ASP A 85 -16.69 4.23 15.39
CA ASP A 85 -16.90 3.40 16.60
C ASP A 85 -16.48 1.94 16.38
N THR A 86 -15.72 1.66 15.34
CA THR A 86 -15.27 0.30 14.99
C THR A 86 -13.77 0.14 15.18
N SER A 87 -13.31 -1.12 15.25
CA SER A 87 -11.87 -1.47 15.28
C SER A 87 -11.14 -1.08 13.99
N ASP A 88 -11.89 -0.85 12.91
CA ASP A 88 -11.34 -0.57 11.59
C ASP A 88 -11.13 0.95 11.36
N TYR A 89 -11.40 1.77 12.39
CA TYR A 89 -11.17 3.20 12.33
C TYR A 89 -9.71 3.55 12.59
N GLU A 90 -8.96 3.71 11.53
CA GLU A 90 -7.50 3.89 11.57
C GLU A 90 -7.05 5.32 11.91
N VAL A 91 -7.93 6.32 11.84
CA VAL A 91 -7.57 7.74 11.99
C VAL A 91 -6.80 8.05 13.27
N PRO A 92 -7.22 7.63 14.48
CA PRO A 92 -6.48 7.97 15.70
C PRO A 92 -5.05 7.46 15.71
N MET A 93 -4.82 6.27 15.12
CA MET A 93 -3.48 5.69 15.03
C MET A 93 -2.64 6.42 13.98
N ALA A 94 -3.23 6.79 12.84
CA ALA A 94 -2.55 7.57 11.81
C ALA A 94 -2.13 8.96 12.34
N GLU A 95 -2.97 9.62 13.13
CA GLU A 95 -2.65 10.88 13.80
C GLU A 95 -1.49 10.73 14.81
N LEU A 96 -1.43 9.61 15.54
CA LEU A 96 -0.30 9.32 16.43
C LEU A 96 1.00 9.12 15.63
N VAL A 97 0.96 8.42 14.50
CA VAL A 97 2.10 8.25 13.60
C VAL A 97 2.55 9.61 13.06
N ALA A 98 1.61 10.40 12.56
CA ALA A 98 1.90 11.74 12.05
C ALA A 98 2.56 12.64 13.09
N LYS A 99 2.05 12.61 14.32
CA LYS A 99 2.63 13.34 15.46
C LYS A 99 4.02 12.83 15.80
N HIS A 100 4.24 11.52 15.77
CA HIS A 100 5.55 10.91 16.07
C HIS A 100 6.63 11.34 15.08
N TYR A 101 6.28 11.43 13.81
CA TYR A 101 7.19 11.85 12.74
C TYR A 101 7.13 13.36 12.43
N GLU A 102 6.39 14.13 13.24
CA GLU A 102 6.28 15.60 13.13
C GLU A 102 5.85 16.07 11.72
N THR A 103 4.97 15.30 11.05
CA THR A 103 4.51 15.64 9.72
C THR A 103 3.43 16.73 9.75
N SER A 104 3.30 17.50 8.66
CA SER A 104 2.16 18.41 8.44
C SER A 104 0.93 17.58 8.05
N HIS A 105 0.20 17.10 9.06
CA HIS A 105 -0.87 16.14 8.91
C HIS A 105 -2.23 16.78 8.71
N LYS A 106 -3.03 16.18 7.82
CA LYS A 106 -4.45 16.52 7.61
C LYS A 106 -5.30 15.27 7.63
N THR A 107 -6.24 15.21 8.55
CA THR A 107 -7.32 14.21 8.56
C THR A 107 -8.51 14.76 7.79
N CYS A 108 -9.06 13.99 6.87
CA CYS A 108 -10.26 14.29 6.13
C CYS A 108 -11.34 13.26 6.43
N GLN A 109 -12.48 13.72 6.94
CA GLN A 109 -13.63 12.88 7.23
C GLN A 109 -14.60 12.93 6.06
N VAL A 110 -15.00 11.77 5.56
CA VAL A 110 -16.06 11.61 4.56
C VAL A 110 -17.31 11.13 5.26
N THR A 111 -18.38 11.90 5.14
CA THR A 111 -19.69 11.55 5.64
C THR A 111 -20.48 10.81 4.56
N ARG A 112 -21.55 10.14 4.98
CA ARG A 112 -22.52 9.57 4.04
C ARG A 112 -23.10 10.61 3.08
N GLN A 113 -23.27 11.85 3.52
CA GLN A 113 -23.78 12.92 2.66
C GLN A 113 -22.75 13.30 1.60
N ASP A 114 -21.46 13.41 1.97
CA ASP A 114 -20.37 13.66 1.02
C ASP A 114 -20.27 12.55 -0.01
N PHE A 115 -20.38 11.30 0.43
CA PHE A 115 -20.39 10.15 -0.47
C PHE A 115 -21.54 10.21 -1.48
N LEU A 116 -22.77 10.47 -1.01
CA LEU A 116 -23.96 10.53 -1.86
C LEU A 116 -23.90 11.72 -2.83
N ALA A 117 -23.29 12.83 -2.43
CA ALA A 117 -23.12 13.99 -3.30
C ALA A 117 -22.09 13.75 -4.42
N GLU A 118 -21.14 12.86 -4.19
CA GLU A 118 -20.04 12.59 -5.11
C GLU A 118 -20.21 11.30 -5.93
N ILE A 119 -21.25 10.50 -5.69
CA ILE A 119 -21.38 9.15 -6.29
C ILE A 119 -21.34 9.15 -7.81
N ASP A 120 -21.97 10.13 -8.46
CA ASP A 120 -21.98 10.25 -9.90
C ASP A 120 -20.58 10.56 -10.44
N HIS A 121 -19.84 11.45 -9.78
CA HIS A 121 -18.45 11.78 -10.12
C HIS A 121 -17.51 10.59 -9.88
N VAL A 122 -17.74 9.82 -8.81
CA VAL A 122 -17.00 8.58 -8.56
C VAL A 122 -17.17 7.61 -9.71
N LEU A 123 -18.42 7.41 -10.17
CA LEU A 123 -18.73 6.49 -11.27
C LEU A 123 -18.17 6.98 -12.61
N GLU A 124 -18.23 8.28 -12.88
CA GLU A 124 -17.65 8.88 -14.09
C GLU A 124 -16.12 8.80 -14.11
N ALA A 125 -15.47 8.94 -12.94
CA ALA A 125 -14.00 8.88 -12.84
C ALA A 125 -13.45 7.45 -12.95
N MET A 126 -14.27 6.43 -12.76
CA MET A 126 -13.86 5.04 -12.89
C MET A 126 -13.85 4.62 -14.37
N ASP A 127 -12.67 4.31 -14.91
CA ASP A 127 -12.53 3.72 -16.25
C ASP A 127 -13.17 2.32 -16.32
N GLN A 128 -13.10 1.58 -15.22
CA GLN A 128 -13.75 0.28 -15.04
C GLN A 128 -14.18 0.09 -13.58
N PRO A 129 -15.24 -0.69 -13.30
CA PRO A 129 -15.69 -0.93 -11.94
C PRO A 129 -14.56 -1.50 -11.08
N SER A 130 -14.32 -0.87 -9.93
CA SER A 130 -13.32 -1.28 -8.96
C SER A 130 -13.85 -1.11 -7.54
N ILE A 131 -13.57 -2.07 -6.67
CA ILE A 131 -13.93 -1.98 -5.25
C ILE A 131 -13.15 -0.82 -4.59
N ASP A 132 -11.88 -0.65 -4.95
CA ASP A 132 -11.00 0.38 -4.37
C ASP A 132 -11.17 1.75 -5.04
N GLY A 133 -11.95 1.83 -6.12
CA GLY A 133 -12.15 3.07 -6.88
C GLY A 133 -12.75 4.19 -6.05
N VAL A 134 -13.67 3.88 -5.15
CA VAL A 134 -14.29 4.86 -4.23
C VAL A 134 -13.23 5.48 -3.33
N ASN A 135 -12.44 4.63 -2.66
CA ASN A 135 -11.39 5.10 -1.77
C ASN A 135 -10.35 5.93 -2.54
N SER A 136 -9.91 5.46 -3.68
CA SER A 136 -8.96 6.16 -4.56
C SER A 136 -9.48 7.52 -5.01
N TYR A 137 -10.76 7.63 -5.34
CA TYR A 137 -11.39 8.89 -5.72
C TYR A 137 -11.32 9.91 -4.58
N PHE A 138 -11.79 9.55 -3.38
CA PHE A 138 -11.77 10.45 -2.24
C PHE A 138 -10.35 10.81 -1.81
N MET A 139 -9.41 9.88 -1.85
CA MET A 139 -8.00 10.16 -1.58
C MET A 139 -7.43 11.18 -2.57
N ALA A 140 -7.68 11.00 -3.87
CA ALA A 140 -7.23 11.93 -4.91
C ALA A 140 -7.89 13.31 -4.75
N LYS A 141 -9.19 13.36 -4.47
CA LYS A 141 -9.93 14.60 -4.22
C LYS A 141 -9.34 15.37 -3.05
N VAL A 142 -9.13 14.71 -1.93
CA VAL A 142 -8.57 15.33 -0.72
C VAL A 142 -7.14 15.81 -0.93
N ALA A 143 -6.31 15.04 -1.64
CA ALA A 143 -4.96 15.45 -2.00
C ALA A 143 -4.99 16.72 -2.85
N HIS A 144 -5.84 16.76 -3.88
CA HIS A 144 -6.03 17.92 -4.73
C HIS A 144 -6.49 19.16 -3.94
N GLU A 145 -7.51 19.02 -3.10
CA GLU A 145 -8.03 20.10 -2.24
C GLU A 145 -7.00 20.59 -1.20
N SER A 146 -6.04 19.71 -0.85
CA SER A 146 -4.92 20.06 0.02
C SER A 146 -3.73 20.67 -0.73
N GLY A 147 -3.87 20.91 -2.04
CA GLY A 147 -2.84 21.49 -2.89
C GLY A 147 -1.69 20.52 -3.21
N LEU A 148 -1.89 19.21 -3.01
CA LEU A 148 -0.92 18.19 -3.44
C LEU A 148 -1.21 17.76 -4.87
N LYS A 149 -0.14 17.65 -5.67
CA LYS A 149 -0.18 17.09 -7.02
C LYS A 149 0.43 15.68 -7.07
N VAL A 150 1.26 15.35 -6.10
CA VAL A 150 1.92 14.06 -5.96
C VAL A 150 1.75 13.58 -4.53
N ALA A 151 1.38 12.32 -4.38
CA ALA A 151 1.36 11.66 -3.09
C ALA A 151 1.87 10.22 -3.22
N LEU A 152 2.69 9.80 -2.27
CA LEU A 152 3.14 8.42 -2.14
C LEU A 152 2.06 7.59 -1.44
N SER A 153 1.95 6.34 -1.84
CA SER A 153 1.02 5.36 -1.27
C SER A 153 1.75 4.08 -0.92
N GLY A 154 1.28 3.38 0.12
CA GLY A 154 1.73 2.04 0.50
C GLY A 154 1.26 0.92 -0.43
N LEU A 155 0.49 1.23 -1.47
CA LEU A 155 0.01 0.23 -2.43
C LEU A 155 1.16 -0.57 -3.04
N GLY A 156 1.01 -1.90 -3.08
CA GLY A 156 2.03 -2.82 -3.57
C GLY A 156 2.91 -3.43 -2.47
N GLY A 157 2.83 -2.94 -1.23
CA GLY A 157 3.57 -3.49 -0.10
C GLY A 157 3.16 -4.92 0.20
N ASP A 158 1.87 -5.18 0.32
CA ASP A 158 1.34 -6.52 0.59
C ASP A 158 1.70 -7.54 -0.50
N GLU A 159 1.75 -7.13 -1.76
CA GLU A 159 2.16 -7.95 -2.89
C GLU A 159 3.65 -8.30 -2.82
N LEU A 160 4.48 -7.34 -2.42
CA LEU A 160 5.93 -7.53 -2.33
C LEU A 160 6.33 -8.36 -1.10
N PHE A 161 5.69 -8.12 0.04
CA PHE A 161 6.07 -8.69 1.33
C PHE A 161 5.16 -9.81 1.80
N GLY A 162 4.14 -10.16 1.02
CA GLY A 162 3.23 -11.27 1.34
C GLY A 162 2.30 -10.94 2.52
N GLY A 163 1.81 -9.70 2.61
CA GLY A 163 0.95 -9.22 3.69
C GLY A 163 -0.44 -9.84 3.68
N TYR A 164 -0.98 -10.21 2.52
CA TYR A 164 -2.29 -10.87 2.43
C TYR A 164 -2.28 -12.27 3.03
N SER A 165 -3.32 -12.63 3.78
CA SER A 165 -3.50 -13.97 4.35
C SER A 165 -3.42 -15.08 3.31
N GLY A 166 -3.86 -14.81 2.08
CA GLY A 166 -3.78 -15.73 0.94
C GLY A 166 -2.38 -16.29 0.67
N PHE A 167 -1.32 -15.50 0.92
CA PHE A 167 0.06 -15.98 0.78
C PHE A 167 0.42 -17.10 1.75
N GLN A 168 -0.26 -17.18 2.90
CA GLN A 168 -0.09 -18.24 3.88
C GLN A 168 -1.13 -19.36 3.70
N ASP A 169 -2.37 -19.00 3.44
CA ASP A 169 -3.51 -19.92 3.42
C ASP A 169 -3.50 -20.82 2.18
N ILE A 170 -3.16 -20.26 1.00
CA ILE A 170 -3.08 -21.03 -0.25
C ILE A 170 -2.04 -22.16 -0.16
N PRO A 171 -0.79 -21.95 0.27
CA PRO A 171 0.17 -23.02 0.45
C PRO A 171 -0.27 -24.10 1.46
N ARG A 172 -0.90 -23.68 2.57
CA ARG A 172 -1.46 -24.62 3.58
C ARG A 172 -2.57 -25.46 2.97
N LEU A 173 -3.49 -24.85 2.22
CA LEU A 173 -4.57 -25.54 1.53
C LEU A 173 -4.01 -26.56 0.51
N ILE A 174 -3.04 -26.14 -0.30
CA ILE A 174 -2.37 -27.02 -1.27
C ILE A 174 -1.72 -28.21 -0.57
N GLN A 175 -1.05 -27.99 0.57
CA GLN A 175 -0.44 -29.09 1.34
C GLN A 175 -1.50 -30.07 1.86
N THR A 176 -2.61 -29.56 2.38
CA THR A 176 -3.73 -30.39 2.86
C THR A 176 -4.35 -31.20 1.72
N LEU A 177 -4.57 -30.56 0.57
CA LEU A 177 -5.14 -31.22 -0.61
C LEU A 177 -4.21 -32.28 -1.23
N LYS A 178 -2.88 -32.14 -1.06
CA LYS A 178 -1.93 -33.19 -1.49
C LYS A 178 -2.14 -34.52 -0.77
N ILE A 179 -2.67 -34.52 0.45
CA ILE A 179 -3.00 -35.73 1.19
C ILE A 179 -4.14 -36.49 0.50
N PHE A 180 -5.16 -35.75 0.01
CA PHE A 180 -6.29 -36.34 -0.72
C PHE A 180 -5.91 -36.89 -2.09
N LYS A 181 -4.88 -36.34 -2.77
CA LYS A 181 -4.35 -36.92 -4.02
C LYS A 181 -3.78 -38.33 -3.87
N ARG A 182 -3.43 -38.75 -2.65
CA ARG A 182 -2.93 -40.09 -2.34
C ARG A 182 -4.05 -41.10 -2.08
N LEU A 183 -5.33 -40.64 -2.08
CA LEU A 183 -6.52 -41.48 -1.89
C LEU A 183 -7.35 -41.45 -3.19
N PRO A 184 -7.06 -42.32 -4.17
CA PRO A 184 -7.63 -42.18 -5.53
C PRO A 184 -9.14 -42.44 -5.62
N GLU A 185 -9.79 -42.90 -4.56
CA GLU A 185 -11.23 -43.22 -4.57
C GLU A 185 -12.12 -42.09 -4.02
N VAL A 186 -11.58 -41.16 -3.26
CA VAL A 186 -12.38 -40.10 -2.64
C VAL A 186 -12.72 -38.98 -3.61
N GLY A 187 -11.96 -38.83 -4.70
CA GLY A 187 -12.17 -37.80 -5.72
C GLY A 187 -13.16 -38.16 -6.85
N LYS A 188 -13.79 -39.32 -6.82
CA LYS A 188 -14.75 -39.76 -7.86
C LYS A 188 -16.22 -39.59 -7.48
N THR A 189 -16.49 -39.02 -6.29
CA THR A 189 -17.86 -38.91 -5.75
C THR A 189 -18.34 -37.45 -5.62
N PHE A 190 -17.60 -36.49 -6.19
CA PHE A 190 -18.03 -35.11 -6.30
C PHE A 190 -17.93 -34.60 -7.73
#